data_07031596204183e78921695813e4d798
#
_entry.id   07031596204183e78921695813e4d798
#
_cell.length_a   1.000
_cell.length_b   1.000
_cell.length_c   1.000
_cell.angle_alpha   90.00
_cell.angle_beta   90.00
_cell.angle_gamma   90.00
#
_symmetry.space_group_name_H-M   'P 1'
#
loop_
_entity.id
_entity.type
_entity.pdbx_description
1 polymer ?
#
loop_
_entity_poly.entity_id
_entity_poly.type
_entity_poly.pdbx_seq_one_letter_code
_entity_poly.pdbx_strand_id
1 'polypeptide(L)'
;MARIVVISRRHGRLARLIMENSYAAVAANNFDVELEAGDVLCWLPQAGDPVDDEVQQLANLIDHAVFPPQKIVMLSIAGTADDADEAQLKQWYGKRAMQEVWAYQYAIKMIDELELPYVVVRALPLGKGTDHVQVADEGQPLSGKNISEEQLAAVLEAALTTGKFDNHSIGVMPSK
;
A
#
# COMPACT_ATOMS: atom_id res chain seq x y z
N MET A 1 13.78 5.49 16.74
CA MET A 1 13.28 4.88 15.49
C MET A 1 11.79 4.61 15.63
N ALA A 2 10.99 4.96 14.65
CA ALA A 2 9.55 4.75 14.72
C ALA A 2 9.20 3.27 14.71
N ARG A 3 8.23 2.88 15.52
CA ARG A 3 7.65 1.54 15.45
C ARG A 3 6.77 1.46 14.20
N ILE A 4 6.90 0.40 13.42
CA ILE A 4 6.08 0.15 12.24
C ILE A 4 5.02 -0.89 12.60
N VAL A 5 3.75 -0.53 12.46
CA VAL A 5 2.63 -1.45 12.66
C VAL A 5 2.20 -1.97 11.29
N VAL A 6 2.51 -3.23 11.00
CA VAL A 6 2.20 -3.88 9.72
C VAL A 6 0.86 -4.59 9.83
N ILE A 7 -0.14 -4.09 9.12
CA ILE A 7 -1.48 -4.68 9.09
C ILE A 7 -1.67 -5.41 7.76
N SER A 8 -1.83 -6.72 7.87
CA SER A 8 -2.05 -7.61 6.74
C SER A 8 -2.93 -8.77 7.20
N ARG A 9 -4.06 -8.97 6.54
CA ARG A 9 -5.02 -10.01 6.90
C ARG A 9 -4.38 -11.40 6.93
N ARG A 10 -3.48 -11.65 5.99
CA ARG A 10 -2.68 -12.87 5.90
C ARG A 10 -1.21 -12.48 5.80
N HIS A 11 -0.42 -12.86 6.77
CA HIS A 11 1.01 -12.53 6.78
C HIS A 11 1.75 -13.33 5.72
N GLY A 12 1.72 -12.83 4.48
CA GLY A 12 2.47 -13.38 3.36
C GLY A 12 3.94 -12.94 3.34
N ARG A 13 4.62 -13.29 2.26
CA ARG A 13 6.05 -13.01 2.10
C ARG A 13 6.38 -11.52 2.14
N LEU A 14 5.56 -10.66 1.52
CA LEU A 14 5.81 -9.21 1.52
C LEU A 14 5.81 -8.65 2.94
N ALA A 15 4.81 -9.01 3.76
CA ALA A 15 4.76 -8.58 5.15
C ALA A 15 5.98 -9.08 5.93
N ARG A 16 6.40 -10.32 5.71
CA ARG A 16 7.61 -10.87 6.36
C ARG A 16 8.88 -10.13 5.96
N LEU A 17 9.04 -9.79 4.68
CA LEU A 17 10.19 -9.01 4.22
C LEU A 17 10.27 -7.66 4.93
N ILE A 18 9.15 -6.96 5.05
CA ILE A 18 9.09 -5.68 5.76
C ILE A 18 9.42 -5.87 7.24
N MET A 19 8.88 -6.92 7.86
CA MET A 19 9.15 -7.23 9.28
C MET A 19 10.62 -7.56 9.54
N GLU A 20 11.23 -8.34 8.67
CA GLU A 20 12.63 -8.77 8.80
C GLU A 20 13.62 -7.62 8.65
N ASN A 21 13.28 -6.64 7.83
CA ASN A 21 14.15 -5.49 7.55
C ASN A 21 13.92 -4.31 8.52
N SER A 22 13.01 -4.45 9.48
CA SER A 22 12.69 -3.39 10.44
C SER A 22 12.97 -3.84 11.86
N TYR A 23 13.73 -3.04 12.60
CA TYR A 23 14.05 -3.33 14.00
C TYR A 23 12.89 -3.18 14.98
N ALA A 24 11.87 -2.44 14.59
CA ALA A 24 10.75 -2.11 15.46
C ALA A 24 9.40 -2.31 14.76
N ALA A 25 9.24 -3.45 14.09
CA ALA A 25 7.99 -3.78 13.43
C ALA A 25 7.17 -4.74 14.29
N VAL A 26 5.86 -4.50 14.33
CA VAL A 26 4.86 -5.40 14.92
C VAL A 26 3.83 -5.74 13.87
N ALA A 27 3.33 -6.97 13.90
CA ALA A 27 2.37 -7.47 12.93
C ALA A 27 0.97 -7.58 13.54
N ALA A 28 -0.05 -7.24 12.77
CA ALA A 28 -1.45 -7.42 13.12
C ALA A 28 -2.24 -7.91 11.91
N ASN A 29 -3.30 -8.68 12.16
CA ASN A 29 -4.17 -9.23 11.11
C ASN A 29 -5.32 -8.29 10.75
N ASN A 30 -5.59 -7.30 11.58
CA ASN A 30 -6.69 -6.36 11.44
C ASN A 30 -6.34 -5.04 12.15
N PHE A 31 -7.28 -4.11 12.16
CA PHE A 31 -7.13 -2.80 12.79
C PHE A 31 -7.49 -2.76 14.29
N ASP A 32 -7.72 -3.89 14.90
CA ASP A 32 -7.92 -3.99 16.35
C ASP A 32 -6.55 -4.00 17.07
N VAL A 33 -5.89 -2.87 17.05
CA VAL A 33 -4.56 -2.66 17.58
C VAL A 33 -4.51 -1.36 18.39
N GLU A 34 -3.61 -1.30 19.36
CA GLU A 34 -3.32 -0.08 20.09
C GLU A 34 -2.09 0.60 19.50
N LEU A 35 -2.25 1.87 19.10
CA LEU A 35 -1.17 2.68 18.57
C LEU A 35 -0.41 3.38 19.68
N GLU A 36 0.91 3.43 19.55
CA GLU A 36 1.80 4.16 20.42
C GLU A 36 2.26 5.48 19.78
N ALA A 37 2.73 6.39 20.61
CA ALA A 37 3.27 7.65 20.11
C ALA A 37 4.42 7.41 19.12
N GLY A 38 4.32 7.99 17.94
CA GLY A 38 5.34 7.88 16.90
C GLY A 38 5.19 6.69 15.95
N ASP A 39 4.14 5.90 16.07
CA ASP A 39 3.89 4.77 15.17
C ASP A 39 3.73 5.21 13.72
N VAL A 40 4.25 4.38 12.81
CA VAL A 40 3.97 4.44 11.37
C VAL A 40 3.13 3.21 11.01
N LEU A 41 2.02 3.44 10.33
CA LEU A 41 1.09 2.39 9.97
C LEU A 41 1.34 1.92 8.53
N CYS A 42 1.58 0.62 8.36
CA CYS A 42 1.77 0.00 7.07
C CYS A 42 0.62 -0.97 6.79
N TRP A 43 -0.27 -0.60 5.87
CA TRP A 43 -1.41 -1.44 5.50
C TRP A 43 -1.14 -2.13 4.16
N LEU A 44 -1.20 -3.46 4.18
CA LEU A 44 -0.91 -4.32 3.03
C LEU A 44 -2.14 -5.14 2.63
N PRO A 45 -3.13 -4.55 1.95
CA PRO A 45 -4.25 -5.32 1.41
C PRO A 45 -3.76 -6.31 0.36
N GLN A 46 -4.45 -7.43 0.26
CA GLN A 46 -4.17 -8.49 -0.71
C GLN A 46 -5.36 -8.70 -1.63
N ALA A 47 -5.14 -9.37 -2.76
CA ALA A 47 -6.20 -9.72 -3.67
C ALA A 47 -7.34 -10.48 -2.96
N GLY A 48 -8.56 -10.02 -3.14
CA GLY A 48 -9.75 -10.59 -2.51
C GLY A 48 -10.10 -10.02 -1.13
N ASP A 49 -9.25 -9.18 -0.54
CA ASP A 49 -9.56 -8.52 0.72
C ASP A 49 -10.68 -7.48 0.54
N PRO A 50 -11.57 -7.31 1.52
CA PRO A 50 -12.62 -6.30 1.48
C PRO A 50 -12.04 -4.91 1.83
N VAL A 51 -11.31 -4.32 0.90
CA VAL A 51 -10.53 -3.09 1.10
C VAL A 51 -11.41 -1.91 1.52
N ASP A 52 -12.60 -1.81 0.96
CA ASP A 52 -13.58 -0.78 1.28
C ASP A 52 -14.10 -0.88 2.73
N ASP A 53 -14.31 -2.09 3.23
CA ASP A 53 -14.66 -2.30 4.64
C ASP A 53 -13.46 -2.08 5.57
N GLU A 54 -12.29 -2.55 5.16
CA GLU A 54 -11.07 -2.42 5.95
C GLU A 54 -10.65 -0.96 6.16
N VAL A 55 -10.80 -0.10 5.15
CA VAL A 55 -10.48 1.32 5.30
C VAL A 55 -11.38 2.02 6.31
N GLN A 56 -12.61 1.58 6.46
CA GLN A 56 -13.50 2.09 7.50
C GLN A 56 -13.01 1.71 8.90
N GLN A 57 -12.47 0.50 9.05
CA GLN A 57 -11.84 0.06 10.29
C GLN A 57 -10.58 0.89 10.60
N LEU A 58 -9.78 1.19 9.58
CA LEU A 58 -8.64 2.11 9.70
C LEU A 58 -9.08 3.49 10.19
N ALA A 59 -10.11 4.07 9.59
CA ALA A 59 -10.64 5.37 9.99
C ALA A 59 -11.13 5.34 11.46
N ASN A 60 -11.82 4.29 11.85
CA ASN A 60 -12.27 4.12 13.24
C ASN A 60 -11.08 4.01 14.21
N LEU A 61 -10.05 3.27 13.85
CA LEU A 61 -8.83 3.19 14.67
C LEU A 61 -8.24 4.57 14.91
N ILE A 62 -8.12 5.37 13.87
CA ILE A 62 -7.53 6.71 13.94
C ILE A 62 -8.42 7.67 14.76
N ASP A 63 -9.73 7.63 14.56
CA ASP A 63 -10.68 8.47 15.29
C ASP A 63 -10.66 8.23 16.81
N HIS A 64 -10.36 7.01 17.23
CA HIS A 64 -10.32 6.62 18.64
C HIS A 64 -8.91 6.51 19.21
N ALA A 65 -7.87 6.67 18.40
CA ALA A 65 -6.49 6.56 18.86
C ALA A 65 -6.10 7.72 19.77
N VAL A 66 -5.49 7.39 20.90
CA VAL A 66 -4.85 8.39 21.76
C VAL A 66 -3.68 9.04 21.04
N PHE A 67 -2.94 8.24 20.27
CA PHE A 67 -1.83 8.69 19.47
C PHE A 67 -2.10 8.33 18.00
N PRO A 68 -2.53 9.29 17.16
CA PRO A 68 -2.63 9.04 15.71
C PRO A 68 -1.26 8.66 15.14
N PRO A 69 -1.22 7.82 14.10
CA PRO A 69 0.06 7.47 13.49
C PRO A 69 0.72 8.69 12.86
N GLN A 70 2.04 8.71 12.83
CA GLN A 70 2.80 9.78 12.16
C GLN A 70 2.62 9.74 10.65
N LYS A 71 2.36 8.56 10.11
CA LYS A 71 2.19 8.34 8.67
C LYS A 71 1.42 7.04 8.43
N ILE A 72 0.68 7.02 7.34
CA ILE A 72 0.03 5.83 6.81
C ILE A 72 0.66 5.49 5.46
N VAL A 73 1.20 4.30 5.31
CA VAL A 73 1.65 3.75 4.04
C VAL A 73 0.70 2.64 3.63
N MET A 74 0.01 2.83 2.50
CA MET A 74 -0.95 1.86 1.98
C MET A 74 -0.39 1.22 0.70
N LEU A 75 -0.37 -0.09 0.66
CA LEU A 75 -0.20 -0.81 -0.59
C LEU A 75 -1.52 -0.78 -1.38
N SER A 76 -1.47 -0.19 -2.56
CA SER A 76 -2.58 -0.14 -3.50
C SER A 76 -2.22 -0.90 -4.78
N ILE A 77 -3.04 -0.75 -5.80
CA ILE A 77 -2.88 -1.43 -7.08
C ILE A 77 -2.73 -0.43 -8.22
N ALA A 78 -1.99 -0.81 -9.25
CA ALA A 78 -1.93 -0.07 -10.51
C ALA A 78 -3.35 0.06 -11.10
N GLY A 79 -3.64 1.19 -11.71
CA GLY A 79 -4.96 1.48 -12.29
C GLY A 79 -5.84 2.41 -11.46
N THR A 80 -5.43 2.77 -10.26
CA THR A 80 -6.24 3.61 -9.35
C THR A 80 -6.04 5.11 -9.53
N ALA A 81 -5.12 5.54 -10.40
CA ALA A 81 -4.79 6.95 -10.65
C ALA A 81 -4.77 7.29 -12.15
N ASP A 82 -5.70 6.76 -12.92
CA ASP A 82 -5.77 6.90 -14.38
C ASP A 82 -4.45 6.53 -15.09
N ASP A 83 -3.75 5.57 -14.55
CA ASP A 83 -2.42 5.15 -14.96
C ASP A 83 -2.39 3.87 -15.80
N ALA A 84 -3.57 3.34 -16.17
CA ALA A 84 -3.71 2.14 -16.98
C ALA A 84 -4.99 2.20 -17.82
N ASP A 85 -4.92 1.61 -19.03
CA ASP A 85 -6.10 1.47 -19.87
C ASP A 85 -6.94 0.23 -19.50
N GLU A 86 -8.12 0.13 -20.08
CA GLU A 86 -9.06 -0.95 -19.81
C GLU A 86 -8.48 -2.34 -20.14
N ALA A 87 -7.70 -2.45 -21.20
CA ALA A 87 -7.07 -3.71 -21.61
C ALA A 87 -6.03 -4.16 -20.56
N GLN A 88 -5.22 -3.24 -20.06
CA GLN A 88 -4.26 -3.50 -18.98
C GLN A 88 -4.96 -3.94 -17.70
N LEU A 89 -6.01 -3.24 -17.29
CA LEU A 89 -6.77 -3.57 -16.09
C LEU A 89 -7.37 -4.96 -16.17
N LYS A 90 -7.93 -5.31 -17.33
CA LYS A 90 -8.48 -6.64 -17.56
C LYS A 90 -7.41 -7.73 -17.53
N GLN A 91 -6.22 -7.43 -18.09
CA GLN A 91 -5.08 -8.35 -18.08
C GLN A 91 -4.58 -8.59 -16.64
N TRP A 92 -4.49 -7.54 -15.82
CA TRP A 92 -3.98 -7.65 -14.45
C TRP A 92 -4.98 -8.25 -13.48
N TYR A 93 -6.26 -7.89 -13.57
CA TYR A 93 -7.26 -8.19 -12.54
C TYR A 93 -8.46 -9.01 -13.06
N GLY A 94 -8.53 -9.30 -14.35
CA GLY A 94 -9.61 -10.10 -14.92
C GLY A 94 -10.95 -9.36 -15.03
N LYS A 95 -12.03 -10.12 -14.95
CA LYS A 95 -13.39 -9.60 -15.17
C LYS A 95 -13.86 -8.61 -14.10
N ARG A 96 -13.30 -8.68 -12.90
CA ARG A 96 -13.65 -7.83 -11.78
C ARG A 96 -12.74 -6.62 -11.62
N ALA A 97 -11.94 -6.32 -12.64
CA ALA A 97 -10.94 -5.25 -12.60
C ALA A 97 -11.51 -3.92 -12.09
N MET A 98 -12.65 -3.47 -12.62
CA MET A 98 -13.22 -2.19 -12.21
C MET A 98 -13.73 -2.20 -10.76
N GLN A 99 -14.25 -3.31 -10.29
CA GLN A 99 -14.69 -3.44 -8.89
C GLN A 99 -13.50 -3.34 -7.94
N GLU A 100 -12.38 -3.99 -8.27
CA GLU A 100 -11.13 -3.89 -7.52
C GLU A 100 -10.62 -2.45 -7.52
N VAL A 101 -10.53 -1.82 -8.68
CA VAL A 101 -10.06 -0.43 -8.81
C VAL A 101 -10.92 0.51 -7.98
N TRP A 102 -12.24 0.40 -8.04
CA TRP A 102 -13.14 1.28 -7.28
C TRP A 102 -12.99 1.11 -5.76
N ALA A 103 -12.83 -0.13 -5.28
CA ALA A 103 -12.62 -0.40 -3.86
C ALA A 103 -11.34 0.27 -3.35
N TYR A 104 -10.25 0.14 -4.11
CA TYR A 104 -8.98 0.78 -3.77
C TYR A 104 -9.04 2.31 -3.90
N GLN A 105 -9.72 2.84 -4.91
CA GLN A 105 -9.92 4.29 -5.05
C GLN A 105 -10.70 4.87 -3.87
N TYR A 106 -11.73 4.17 -3.43
CA TYR A 106 -12.48 4.54 -2.23
C TYR A 106 -11.59 4.58 -0.99
N ALA A 107 -10.77 3.55 -0.80
CA ALA A 107 -9.84 3.49 0.33
C ALA A 107 -8.81 4.62 0.29
N ILE A 108 -8.24 4.91 -0.89
CA ILE A 108 -7.29 6.02 -1.08
C ILE A 108 -7.93 7.36 -0.73
N LYS A 109 -9.16 7.59 -1.18
CA LYS A 109 -9.89 8.81 -0.86
C LYS A 109 -10.12 8.95 0.65
N MET A 110 -10.50 7.87 1.32
CA MET A 110 -10.69 7.85 2.77
C MET A 110 -9.39 8.20 3.51
N ILE A 111 -8.26 7.66 3.06
CA ILE A 111 -6.94 7.95 3.65
C ILE A 111 -6.59 9.43 3.47
N ASP A 112 -6.81 9.98 2.30
CA ASP A 112 -6.56 11.40 2.02
C ASP A 112 -7.40 12.30 2.94
N GLU A 113 -8.66 11.94 3.19
CA GLU A 113 -9.57 12.69 4.06
C GLU A 113 -9.21 12.63 5.55
N LEU A 114 -8.32 11.73 5.98
CA LEU A 114 -7.85 11.67 7.37
C LEU A 114 -6.90 12.81 7.76
N GLU A 115 -6.40 13.54 6.77
CA GLU A 115 -5.49 14.69 6.97
C GLU A 115 -4.20 14.34 7.74
N LEU A 116 -3.76 13.09 7.64
CA LEU A 116 -2.46 12.63 8.15
C LEU A 116 -1.48 12.47 6.99
N PRO A 117 -0.17 12.57 7.24
CA PRO A 117 0.82 12.22 6.22
C PRO A 117 0.60 10.80 5.71
N TYR A 118 0.63 10.60 4.40
CA TYR A 118 0.40 9.28 3.81
C TYR A 118 1.30 9.04 2.59
N VAL A 119 1.47 7.77 2.26
CA VAL A 119 2.00 7.32 0.97
C VAL A 119 1.09 6.22 0.45
N VAL A 120 0.66 6.35 -0.79
CA VAL A 120 -0.04 5.28 -1.51
C VAL A 120 0.93 4.69 -2.54
N VAL A 121 1.17 3.39 -2.47
CA VAL A 121 2.05 2.66 -3.39
C VAL A 121 1.19 1.81 -4.33
N ARG A 122 1.04 2.26 -5.57
CA ARG A 122 0.25 1.59 -6.61
C ARG A 122 1.13 0.59 -7.36
N ALA A 123 1.05 -0.68 -6.99
CA ALA A 123 1.90 -1.72 -7.52
C ALA A 123 1.21 -2.52 -8.63
N LEU A 124 1.98 -2.94 -9.64
CA LEU A 124 1.56 -4.00 -10.55
C LEU A 124 1.36 -5.31 -9.77
N PRO A 125 0.66 -6.30 -10.37
CA PRO A 125 0.54 -7.61 -9.73
C PRO A 125 1.90 -8.20 -9.37
N LEU A 126 1.95 -8.94 -8.25
CA LEU A 126 3.16 -9.59 -7.80
C LEU A 126 3.44 -10.87 -8.60
N GLY A 127 4.70 -11.13 -8.87
CA GLY A 127 5.14 -12.30 -9.61
C GLY A 127 6.66 -12.40 -9.66
N LYS A 128 7.16 -13.12 -10.65
CA LYS A 128 8.60 -13.29 -10.87
C LYS A 128 9.25 -12.06 -11.52
N GLY A 129 8.76 -10.88 -11.34
CA GLY A 129 9.17 -9.66 -12.01
C GLY A 129 10.65 -9.49 -12.33
N THR A 130 10.98 -8.37 -12.94
CA THR A 130 12.37 -8.02 -13.27
C THR A 130 13.16 -7.62 -12.02
N ASP A 131 14.48 -7.66 -12.11
CA ASP A 131 15.37 -7.30 -11.00
C ASP A 131 15.33 -5.83 -10.63
N HIS A 132 14.74 -4.99 -11.46
CA HIS A 132 14.68 -3.54 -11.25
C HIS A 132 13.27 -3.00 -11.47
N VAL A 133 12.89 -2.08 -10.62
CA VAL A 133 11.65 -1.32 -10.74
C VAL A 133 11.95 0.17 -10.86
N GLN A 134 11.00 0.88 -11.46
CA GLN A 134 10.99 2.34 -11.46
C GLN A 134 9.73 2.85 -10.77
N VAL A 135 9.86 4.00 -10.15
CA VAL A 135 8.76 4.70 -9.49
C VAL A 135 8.24 5.79 -10.42
N ALA A 136 6.94 5.83 -10.61
CA ALA A 136 6.24 6.81 -11.42
C ALA A 136 5.38 7.72 -10.54
N ASP A 137 5.28 9.00 -10.92
CA ASP A 137 4.38 9.93 -10.26
C ASP A 137 2.91 9.65 -10.62
N GLU A 138 2.00 10.21 -9.86
CA GLU A 138 0.57 10.13 -10.15
C GLU A 138 0.26 10.71 -11.54
N GLY A 139 -0.57 10.02 -12.30
CA GLY A 139 -0.94 10.40 -13.65
C GLY A 139 0.01 9.92 -14.75
N GLN A 140 1.16 9.35 -14.40
CA GLN A 140 2.04 8.71 -15.39
C GLN A 140 1.57 7.29 -15.67
N PRO A 141 1.50 6.88 -16.96
CA PRO A 141 1.06 5.53 -17.31
C PRO A 141 1.98 4.47 -16.72
N LEU A 142 1.37 3.43 -16.16
CA LEU A 142 2.07 2.24 -15.71
C LEU A 142 2.02 1.16 -16.78
N SER A 143 3.09 0.39 -16.92
CA SER A 143 3.19 -0.69 -17.88
C SER A 143 4.01 -1.85 -17.34
N GLY A 144 3.78 -3.02 -17.86
CA GLY A 144 4.45 -4.24 -17.47
C GLY A 144 3.47 -5.33 -17.05
N LYS A 145 4.00 -6.49 -16.69
CA LYS A 145 3.19 -7.65 -16.34
C LYS A 145 3.10 -7.82 -14.82
N ASN A 146 4.23 -7.76 -14.15
CA ASN A 146 4.33 -7.94 -12.69
C ASN A 146 5.63 -7.34 -12.16
N ILE A 147 5.72 -7.27 -10.83
CA ILE A 147 6.93 -6.91 -10.10
C ILE A 147 7.19 -7.96 -9.01
N SER A 148 8.42 -8.07 -8.54
CA SER A 148 8.76 -8.99 -7.46
C SER A 148 8.40 -8.41 -6.09
N GLU A 149 8.16 -9.29 -5.13
CA GLU A 149 7.88 -8.87 -3.76
C GLU A 149 9.10 -8.18 -3.12
N GLU A 150 10.30 -8.61 -3.45
CA GLU A 150 11.54 -7.99 -2.96
C GLU A 150 11.67 -6.54 -3.42
N GLN A 151 11.38 -6.27 -4.68
CA GLN A 151 11.44 -4.91 -5.22
C GLN A 151 10.34 -4.03 -4.60
N LEU A 152 9.15 -4.56 -4.45
CA LEU A 152 8.06 -3.84 -3.80
C LEU A 152 8.37 -3.56 -2.33
N ALA A 153 8.91 -4.54 -1.60
CA ALA A 153 9.32 -4.34 -0.21
C ALA A 153 10.32 -3.19 -0.07
N ALA A 154 11.30 -3.10 -0.96
CA ALA A 154 12.28 -2.00 -0.94
C ALA A 154 11.62 -0.62 -1.11
N VAL A 155 10.64 -0.51 -1.99
CA VAL A 155 9.89 0.76 -2.18
C VAL A 155 9.05 1.08 -0.93
N LEU A 156 8.36 0.09 -0.38
CA LEU A 156 7.56 0.27 0.83
C LEU A 156 8.44 0.67 2.02
N GLU A 157 9.61 0.07 2.17
CA GLU A 157 10.57 0.43 3.22
C GLU A 157 11.02 1.88 3.10
N ALA A 158 11.35 2.32 1.87
CA ALA A 158 11.69 3.72 1.63
C ALA A 158 10.53 4.66 2.01
N ALA A 159 9.29 4.29 1.71
CA ALA A 159 8.11 5.05 2.09
C ALA A 159 7.90 5.09 3.61
N LEU A 160 8.17 3.98 4.29
CA LEU A 160 7.99 3.85 5.74
C LEU A 160 9.05 4.59 6.55
N THR A 161 10.29 4.60 6.08
CA THR A 161 11.46 5.04 6.85
C THR A 161 12.01 6.40 6.46
N THR A 162 11.55 6.97 5.34
CA THR A 162 12.00 8.28 4.85
C THR A 162 10.80 9.18 4.52
N GLY A 163 11.05 10.49 4.34
CA GLY A 163 10.03 11.43 3.87
C GLY A 163 9.95 11.56 2.35
N LYS A 164 10.67 10.74 1.60
CA LYS A 164 10.83 10.89 0.15
C LYS A 164 9.50 10.93 -0.63
N PHE A 165 8.52 10.15 -0.19
CA PHE A 165 7.24 10.01 -0.88
C PHE A 165 6.05 10.56 -0.09
N ASP A 166 6.29 11.29 0.99
CA ASP A 166 5.23 11.77 1.87
C ASP A 166 4.19 12.60 1.10
N ASN A 167 2.92 12.27 1.33
CA ASN A 167 1.76 12.88 0.68
C ASN A 167 1.69 12.68 -0.84
N HIS A 168 2.28 11.58 -1.32
CA HIS A 168 2.24 11.21 -2.73
C HIS A 168 1.59 9.84 -2.94
N SER A 169 0.96 9.69 -4.09
CA SER A 169 0.57 8.40 -4.65
C SER A 169 1.58 8.06 -5.75
N ILE A 170 2.35 7.00 -5.54
CA ILE A 170 3.41 6.58 -6.46
C ILE A 170 3.07 5.26 -7.13
N GLY A 171 3.43 5.10 -8.39
CA GLY A 171 3.32 3.85 -9.13
C GLY A 171 4.64 3.09 -9.13
N VAL A 172 4.57 1.76 -9.09
CA VAL A 172 5.75 0.89 -9.14
C VAL A 172 5.59 -0.11 -10.28
N MET A 173 6.52 -0.06 -11.23
CA MET A 173 6.51 -0.90 -12.42
C MET A 173 7.93 -1.35 -12.77
N PRO A 174 8.08 -2.38 -13.64
CA PRO A 174 9.40 -2.78 -14.09
C PRO A 174 10.14 -1.64 -14.77
N SER A 175 11.43 -1.53 -14.54
CA SER A 175 12.30 -0.65 -15.31
C SER A 175 12.44 -1.14 -16.75
N LYS A 176 12.59 -0.23 -17.69
CA LYS A 176 12.87 -0.55 -19.10
C LYS A 176 14.32 -0.99 -19.30
#